data_bf1020dbb4564f16583d844fb416610d
#
_entry.id   bf1020dbb4564f16583d844fb416610d
#
_cell.length_a   1.000
_cell.length_b   1.000
_cell.length_c   1.000
_cell.angle_alpha   90.00
_cell.angle_beta   90.00
_cell.angle_gamma   90.00
#
_symmetry.space_group_name_H-M   'P 1'
#
loop_
_entity.id
_entity.type
_entity.pdbx_description
1 polymer ?
#
loop_
_entity_poly.entity_id
_entity_poly.type
_entity_poly.pdbx_seq_one_letter_code
_entity_poly.pdbx_strand_id
1 'polypeptide(L)'
;AAFAGLTADARVLIRKARVEAQSYRLTVEDNPSVEYMARFIARQQQKHTVRGGVRPYGITCVIAGLANDGTPELWQSDPSGNYSAWRATTTGRNQKATREYLEKNYPADGEEPLTREQSIKLAITALCEVVDSSSKSIEVSVLEKGKEIAVLSDEAVEAVCKTIEAE
;
A
#
# COMPACT_ATOMS: atom_id res chain seq x y z
N ALA A 1 -3.48 -3.68 3.69
CA ALA A 1 -2.69 -2.48 3.97
C ALA A 1 -1.25 -2.86 4.26
N ALA A 2 -0.31 -2.07 3.76
CA ALA A 2 1.11 -2.14 4.07
C ALA A 2 1.50 -0.92 4.92
N PHE A 3 2.64 -0.96 5.57
CA PHE A 3 3.10 0.16 6.39
C PHE A 3 4.63 0.22 6.46
N ALA A 4 5.14 1.42 6.76
CA ALA A 4 6.53 1.64 7.13
C ALA A 4 6.59 2.41 8.46
N GLY A 5 7.53 2.03 9.35
CA GLY A 5 7.70 2.62 10.66
C GLY A 5 7.60 1.60 11.80
N LEU A 6 7.00 1.98 12.92
CA LEU A 6 6.90 1.18 14.14
C LEU A 6 5.85 0.06 14.00
N THR A 7 6.31 -1.19 13.91
CA THR A 7 5.45 -2.37 13.74
C THR A 7 4.38 -2.51 14.83
N ALA A 8 4.70 -2.18 16.08
CA ALA A 8 3.75 -2.25 17.18
C ALA A 8 2.56 -1.29 16.96
N ASP A 9 2.84 -0.07 16.50
CA ASP A 9 1.82 0.93 16.18
C ASP A 9 0.94 0.46 15.02
N ALA A 10 1.56 -0.11 13.98
CA ALA A 10 0.84 -0.65 12.84
C ALA A 10 -0.15 -1.75 13.25
N ARG A 11 0.27 -2.69 14.09
CA ARG A 11 -0.61 -3.76 14.59
C ARG A 11 -1.83 -3.22 15.33
N VAL A 12 -1.63 -2.19 16.16
CA VAL A 12 -2.73 -1.54 16.89
C VAL A 12 -3.70 -0.86 15.92
N LEU A 13 -3.15 -0.10 14.95
CA LEU A 13 -3.95 0.66 14.00
C LEU A 13 -4.73 -0.26 13.05
N ILE A 14 -4.09 -1.31 12.54
CA ILE A 14 -4.75 -2.31 11.68
C ILE A 14 -5.86 -3.06 12.43
N ARG A 15 -5.64 -3.40 13.72
CA ARG A 15 -6.71 -4.02 14.54
C ARG A 15 -7.92 -3.10 14.66
N LYS A 16 -7.71 -1.81 14.94
CA LYS A 16 -8.79 -0.81 14.98
C LYS A 16 -9.51 -0.70 13.63
N ALA A 17 -8.76 -0.68 12.53
CA ALA A 17 -9.32 -0.62 11.19
C ALA A 17 -10.18 -1.85 10.85
N ARG A 18 -9.73 -3.05 11.24
CA ARG A 18 -10.52 -4.27 11.06
C ARG A 18 -11.84 -4.26 11.84
N VAL A 19 -11.80 -3.80 13.08
CA VAL A 19 -13.01 -3.65 13.91
C VAL A 19 -13.96 -2.64 13.29
N GLU A 20 -13.46 -1.49 12.83
CA GLU A 20 -14.25 -0.47 12.15
C GLU A 20 -14.90 -1.00 10.88
N ALA A 21 -14.15 -1.74 10.06
CA ALA A 21 -14.69 -2.33 8.84
C ALA A 21 -15.86 -3.27 9.13
N GLN A 22 -15.77 -4.09 10.18
CA GLN A 22 -16.88 -4.96 10.59
C GLN A 22 -18.06 -4.19 11.18
N SER A 23 -17.79 -3.16 11.98
CA SER A 23 -18.83 -2.26 12.51
C SER A 23 -19.58 -1.56 11.38
N TYR A 24 -18.85 -1.07 10.38
CA TYR A 24 -19.46 -0.45 9.19
C TYR A 24 -20.38 -1.41 8.46
N ARG A 25 -19.92 -2.64 8.20
CA ARG A 25 -20.72 -3.69 7.53
C ARG A 25 -22.01 -4.01 8.27
N LEU A 26 -21.97 -4.06 9.60
CA LEU A 26 -23.14 -4.32 10.44
C LEU A 26 -24.16 -3.16 10.41
N THR A 27 -23.67 -1.92 10.27
CA THR A 27 -24.52 -0.72 10.36
C THR A 27 -25.09 -0.32 9.00
N VAL A 28 -24.28 -0.44 7.95
CA VAL A 28 -24.62 0.05 6.59
C VAL A 28 -25.05 -1.10 5.67
N GLU A 29 -24.83 -2.34 6.10
CA GLU A 29 -25.11 -3.57 5.33
C GLU A 29 -24.32 -3.66 4.00
N ASP A 30 -23.19 -2.92 3.91
CA ASP A 30 -22.30 -2.89 2.75
C ASP A 30 -20.84 -2.81 3.18
N ASN A 31 -19.91 -3.06 2.25
CA ASN A 31 -18.48 -2.92 2.52
C ASN A 31 -18.07 -1.45 2.58
N PRO A 32 -17.17 -1.06 3.50
CA PRO A 32 -16.60 0.28 3.50
C PRO A 32 -15.75 0.48 2.24
N SER A 33 -15.80 1.69 1.65
CA SER A 33 -14.91 2.07 0.56
C SER A 33 -13.45 2.14 1.02
N VAL A 34 -12.52 2.06 0.06
CA VAL A 34 -11.07 2.18 0.37
C VAL A 34 -10.78 3.56 0.94
N GLU A 35 -11.39 4.61 0.38
CA GLU A 35 -11.28 5.97 0.90
C GLU A 35 -11.80 6.08 2.34
N TYR A 36 -12.96 5.48 2.65
CA TYR A 36 -13.49 5.47 4.02
C TYR A 36 -12.48 4.89 5.01
N MET A 37 -11.86 3.76 4.65
CA MET A 37 -10.87 3.11 5.50
C MET A 37 -9.59 3.95 5.63
N ALA A 38 -9.13 4.57 4.56
CA ALA A 38 -7.99 5.48 4.58
C ALA A 38 -8.26 6.68 5.49
N ARG A 39 -9.42 7.31 5.35
CA ARG A 39 -9.86 8.41 6.21
C ARG A 39 -9.99 7.99 7.67
N PHE A 40 -10.53 6.81 7.96
CA PHE A 40 -10.60 6.29 9.33
C PHE A 40 -9.21 6.16 9.95
N ILE A 41 -8.26 5.53 9.23
CA ILE A 41 -6.88 5.36 9.67
C ILE A 41 -6.24 6.72 9.94
N ALA A 42 -6.34 7.65 9.00
CA ALA A 42 -5.82 9.01 9.12
C ALA A 42 -6.40 9.76 10.34
N ARG A 43 -7.70 9.63 10.59
CA ARG A 43 -8.35 10.20 11.80
C ARG A 43 -7.81 9.59 13.09
N GLN A 44 -7.51 8.30 13.12
CA GLN A 44 -6.88 7.69 14.30
C GLN A 44 -5.47 8.26 14.52
N GLN A 45 -4.70 8.43 13.46
CA GLN A 45 -3.36 9.06 13.52
C GLN A 45 -3.47 10.50 14.01
N GLN A 46 -4.34 11.31 13.42
CA GLN A 46 -4.55 12.72 13.79
C GLN A 46 -4.96 12.88 15.26
N LYS A 47 -5.88 12.05 15.78
CA LYS A 47 -6.30 12.11 17.19
C LYS A 47 -5.12 12.00 18.15
N HIS A 48 -4.09 11.25 17.82
CA HIS A 48 -2.90 11.06 18.65
C HIS A 48 -1.91 12.22 18.55
N THR A 49 -2.07 13.12 17.58
CA THR A 49 -1.27 14.36 17.51
C THR A 49 -1.77 15.47 18.45
N VAL A 50 -3.08 15.45 18.77
CA VAL A 50 -3.72 16.52 19.56
C VAL A 50 -4.11 16.09 20.98
N ARG A 51 -4.13 14.77 21.25
CA ARG A 51 -4.53 14.23 22.56
C ARG A 51 -3.35 14.25 23.52
N GLY A 52 -3.53 14.87 24.70
CA GLY A 52 -2.54 14.83 25.77
C GLY A 52 -2.32 13.42 26.32
N GLY A 53 -1.11 13.13 26.79
CA GLY A 53 -0.74 11.85 27.40
C GLY A 53 -0.49 10.68 26.44
N VAL A 54 -0.59 10.90 25.12
CA VAL A 54 -0.25 9.92 24.07
C VAL A 54 0.71 10.55 23.06
N ARG A 55 1.56 9.73 22.47
CA ARG A 55 2.40 10.15 21.37
C ARG A 55 1.72 9.91 20.02
N PRO A 56 2.08 10.62 18.96
CA PRO A 56 1.67 10.30 17.60
C PRO A 56 2.08 8.88 17.19
N TYR A 57 1.34 8.29 16.25
CA TYR A 57 1.74 7.04 15.60
C TYR A 57 3.01 7.26 14.76
N GLY A 58 3.97 6.38 14.90
CA GLY A 58 5.22 6.43 14.12
C GLY A 58 5.15 5.59 12.85
N ILE A 59 4.08 5.69 12.06
CA ILE A 59 3.88 4.88 10.86
C ILE A 59 3.22 5.68 9.74
N THR A 60 3.61 5.37 8.52
CA THR A 60 2.89 5.69 7.29
C THR A 60 2.22 4.42 6.79
N CYS A 61 0.93 4.50 6.45
CA CYS A 61 0.16 3.36 5.94
C CYS A 61 -0.14 3.56 4.46
N VAL A 62 -0.05 2.46 3.70
CA VAL A 62 -0.51 2.35 2.32
C VAL A 62 -1.69 1.39 2.32
N ILE A 63 -2.84 1.86 1.85
CA ILE A 63 -4.10 1.14 1.83
C ILE A 63 -4.49 0.92 0.37
N ALA A 64 -4.56 -0.33 -0.04
CA ALA A 64 -5.00 -0.72 -1.37
C ALA A 64 -6.32 -1.49 -1.29
N GLY A 65 -7.17 -1.31 -2.25
CA GLY A 65 -8.43 -2.01 -2.36
C GLY A 65 -9.04 -1.87 -3.75
N LEU A 66 -10.24 -2.37 -3.89
CA LEU A 66 -11.05 -2.26 -5.10
C LEU A 66 -12.33 -1.51 -4.77
N ALA A 67 -12.70 -0.55 -5.60
CA ALA A 67 -14.00 0.08 -5.54
C ALA A 67 -15.11 -0.92 -5.92
N ASN A 68 -16.37 -0.55 -5.73
CA ASN A 68 -17.50 -1.44 -6.03
C ASN A 68 -17.58 -1.84 -7.51
N ASP A 69 -17.13 -0.98 -8.41
CA ASP A 69 -17.02 -1.27 -9.84
C ASP A 69 -15.82 -2.18 -10.17
N GLY A 70 -14.92 -2.39 -9.22
CA GLY A 70 -13.68 -3.15 -9.34
C GLY A 70 -12.47 -2.34 -9.76
N THR A 71 -12.58 -1.02 -9.82
CA THR A 71 -11.44 -0.13 -10.07
C THR A 71 -10.46 -0.20 -8.91
N PRO A 72 -9.15 -0.38 -9.17
CA PRO A 72 -8.14 -0.36 -8.12
C PRO A 72 -7.99 1.03 -7.52
N GLU A 73 -7.96 1.09 -6.20
CA GLU A 73 -7.71 2.31 -5.44
C GLU A 73 -6.51 2.13 -4.52
N LEU A 74 -5.68 3.15 -4.47
CA LEU A 74 -4.50 3.22 -3.61
C LEU A 74 -4.50 4.51 -2.83
N TRP A 75 -4.41 4.40 -1.51
CA TRP A 75 -4.40 5.53 -0.59
C TRP A 75 -3.20 5.44 0.34
N GLN A 76 -2.69 6.60 0.74
CA GLN A 76 -1.62 6.69 1.74
C GLN A 76 -2.04 7.64 2.85
N SER A 77 -1.74 7.25 4.11
CA SER A 77 -1.90 8.12 5.27
C SER A 77 -0.58 8.25 6.02
N ASP A 78 -0.37 9.39 6.65
CA ASP A 78 0.85 9.71 7.41
C ASP A 78 0.57 9.94 8.91
N PRO A 79 1.62 10.05 9.76
CA PRO A 79 1.47 10.27 11.19
C PRO A 79 0.71 11.55 11.58
N SER A 80 0.66 12.56 10.71
CA SER A 80 -0.06 13.82 10.96
C SER A 80 -1.58 13.67 10.77
N GLY A 81 -2.01 12.58 10.11
CA GLY A 81 -3.39 12.34 9.74
C GLY A 81 -3.79 12.87 8.38
N ASN A 82 -2.82 13.28 7.55
CA ASN A 82 -3.08 13.54 6.15
C ASN A 82 -3.28 12.21 5.41
N TYR A 83 -4.16 12.20 4.44
CA TYR A 83 -4.35 11.07 3.54
C TYR A 83 -4.65 11.55 2.13
N SER A 84 -4.20 10.81 1.14
CA SER A 84 -4.34 11.13 -0.28
C SER A 84 -4.43 9.87 -1.13
N ALA A 85 -5.10 10.00 -2.28
CA ALA A 85 -5.13 8.97 -3.31
C ALA A 85 -3.86 9.03 -4.17
N TRP A 86 -3.41 7.88 -4.64
CA TRP A 86 -2.22 7.73 -5.45
C TRP A 86 -2.47 6.72 -6.57
N ARG A 87 -1.83 6.90 -7.69
CA ARG A 87 -1.74 5.89 -8.75
C ARG A 87 -0.65 4.85 -8.44
N ALA A 88 0.48 5.33 -7.95
CA ALA A 88 1.55 4.53 -7.38
C ALA A 88 2.17 5.31 -6.22
N THR A 89 2.61 4.63 -5.17
CA THR A 89 3.23 5.27 -4.02
C THR A 89 4.28 4.38 -3.39
N THR A 90 5.15 4.98 -2.61
CA THR A 90 6.22 4.32 -1.89
C THR A 90 6.36 4.93 -0.50
N THR A 91 6.79 4.14 0.47
CA THR A 91 7.04 4.60 1.82
C THR A 91 8.21 3.81 2.45
N GLY A 92 8.87 4.41 3.43
CA GLY A 92 9.98 3.80 4.15
C GLY A 92 11.33 4.40 3.79
N ARG A 93 12.39 3.63 4.04
CA ARG A 93 13.77 4.05 3.75
C ARG A 93 13.96 4.24 2.23
N ASN A 94 14.68 5.28 1.84
CA ASN A 94 14.97 5.60 0.44
C ASN A 94 13.73 5.86 -0.45
N GLN A 95 12.57 6.17 0.14
CA GLN A 95 11.34 6.43 -0.61
C GLN A 95 11.47 7.49 -1.71
N LYS A 96 12.43 8.42 -1.59
CA LYS A 96 12.67 9.44 -2.64
C LYS A 96 13.11 8.81 -3.95
N ALA A 97 14.15 7.98 -3.92
CA ALA A 97 14.67 7.33 -5.11
C ALA A 97 13.62 6.41 -5.77
N THR A 98 12.92 5.61 -4.96
CA THR A 98 11.85 4.75 -5.45
C THR A 98 10.70 5.55 -6.06
N ARG A 99 10.36 6.69 -5.46
CA ARG A 99 9.31 7.59 -5.99
C ARG A 99 9.73 8.21 -7.32
N GLU A 100 10.94 8.72 -7.42
CA GLU A 100 11.48 9.28 -8.68
C GLU A 100 11.49 8.22 -9.80
N TYR A 101 11.81 6.97 -9.46
CA TYR A 101 11.72 5.87 -10.40
C TYR A 101 10.28 5.64 -10.88
N LEU A 102 9.32 5.57 -9.95
CA LEU A 102 7.90 5.38 -10.29
C LEU A 102 7.34 6.56 -11.12
N GLU A 103 7.69 7.79 -10.78
CA GLU A 103 7.27 8.98 -11.54
C GLU A 103 7.75 8.98 -13.00
N LYS A 104 8.93 8.41 -13.25
CA LYS A 104 9.49 8.30 -14.60
C LYS A 104 8.90 7.14 -15.41
N ASN A 105 8.56 6.04 -14.76
CA ASN A 105 8.24 4.78 -15.44
C ASN A 105 6.76 4.39 -15.34
N TYR A 106 5.96 5.11 -14.53
CA TYR A 106 4.53 4.88 -14.48
C TYR A 106 3.83 5.55 -15.67
N PRO A 107 2.87 4.90 -16.35
CA PRO A 107 2.17 5.47 -17.51
C PRO A 107 1.56 6.83 -17.23
N ALA A 108 1.66 7.74 -18.18
CA ALA A 108 1.06 9.05 -18.12
C ALA A 108 -0.48 9.00 -18.13
N ASP A 109 -1.13 10.12 -17.80
CA ASP A 109 -2.58 10.22 -17.85
C ASP A 109 -3.07 10.09 -19.30
N GLY A 110 -3.99 9.14 -19.51
CA GLY A 110 -4.54 8.84 -20.84
C GLY A 110 -3.86 7.67 -21.56
N GLU A 111 -2.78 7.13 -21.03
CA GLU A 111 -2.18 5.89 -21.54
C GLU A 111 -2.93 4.66 -21.00
N GLU A 112 -2.75 3.52 -21.69
CA GLU A 112 -3.33 2.25 -21.26
C GLU A 112 -2.85 1.87 -19.86
N PRO A 113 -3.76 1.37 -19.00
CA PRO A 113 -3.37 0.92 -17.66
C PRO A 113 -2.44 -0.28 -17.76
N LEU A 114 -1.48 -0.34 -16.84
CA LEU A 114 -0.54 -1.46 -16.74
C LEU A 114 -1.28 -2.79 -16.55
N THR A 115 -0.83 -3.79 -17.25
CA THR A 115 -1.25 -5.17 -17.00
C THR A 115 -0.76 -5.63 -15.63
N ARG A 116 -1.33 -6.73 -15.13
CA ARG A 116 -0.89 -7.35 -13.87
C ARG A 116 0.62 -7.61 -13.84
N GLU A 117 1.15 -8.20 -14.89
CA GLU A 117 2.58 -8.56 -14.98
C GLU A 117 3.48 -7.33 -15.05
N GLN A 118 3.08 -6.32 -15.83
CA GLN A 118 3.79 -5.05 -15.90
C GLN A 118 3.78 -4.32 -14.56
N SER A 119 2.68 -4.33 -13.83
CA SER A 119 2.57 -3.72 -12.50
C SER A 119 3.49 -4.40 -11.48
N ILE A 120 3.55 -5.74 -11.50
CA ILE A 120 4.44 -6.51 -10.64
C ILE A 120 5.91 -6.21 -10.99
N LYS A 121 6.26 -6.24 -12.28
CA LYS A 121 7.60 -5.92 -12.77
C LYS A 121 8.01 -4.51 -12.33
N LEU A 122 7.16 -3.50 -12.57
CA LEU A 122 7.42 -2.11 -12.18
C LEU A 122 7.66 -1.96 -10.68
N ALA A 123 6.83 -2.62 -9.84
CA ALA A 123 6.95 -2.55 -8.39
C ALA A 123 8.25 -3.21 -7.89
N ILE A 124 8.62 -4.36 -8.43
CA ILE A 124 9.87 -5.05 -8.07
C ILE A 124 11.07 -4.23 -8.53
N THR A 125 11.08 -3.75 -9.76
CA THR A 125 12.20 -2.92 -10.28
C THR A 125 12.38 -1.66 -9.43
N ALA A 126 11.29 -0.98 -9.07
CA ALA A 126 11.34 0.19 -8.20
C ALA A 126 11.94 -0.11 -6.81
N LEU A 127 11.77 -1.32 -6.29
CA LEU A 127 12.40 -1.75 -5.03
C LEU A 127 13.87 -2.12 -5.23
N CYS A 128 14.22 -2.76 -6.34
CA CYS A 128 15.60 -3.15 -6.65
C CYS A 128 16.55 -1.95 -6.82
N GLU A 129 16.04 -0.77 -7.15
CA GLU A 129 16.82 0.49 -7.16
C GLU A 129 17.43 0.84 -5.77
N VAL A 130 16.86 0.34 -4.68
CA VAL A 130 17.21 0.75 -3.31
C VAL A 130 17.52 -0.41 -2.38
N VAL A 131 17.26 -1.64 -2.80
CA VAL A 131 17.49 -2.87 -2.05
C VAL A 131 18.32 -3.82 -2.91
N ASP A 132 19.35 -4.44 -2.33
CA ASP A 132 20.07 -5.51 -3.02
C ASP A 132 19.10 -6.60 -3.48
N SER A 133 19.22 -7.01 -4.74
CA SER A 133 18.30 -7.89 -5.48
C SER A 133 18.21 -9.33 -4.96
N SER A 134 18.38 -9.55 -3.65
CA SER A 134 18.10 -10.86 -3.09
C SER A 134 16.57 -11.06 -2.97
N SER A 135 16.02 -11.94 -3.79
CA SER A 135 14.60 -12.32 -3.82
C SER A 135 13.99 -12.64 -2.45
N LYS A 136 14.80 -13.06 -1.50
CA LYS A 136 14.40 -13.42 -0.13
C LYS A 136 13.96 -12.24 0.74
N SER A 137 14.18 -11.00 0.31
CA SER A 137 13.79 -9.78 1.05
C SER A 137 12.58 -9.06 0.47
N ILE A 138 12.02 -9.54 -0.64
CA ILE A 138 10.88 -8.92 -1.33
C ILE A 138 9.66 -9.84 -1.22
N GLU A 139 8.59 -9.33 -0.62
CA GLU A 139 7.28 -9.98 -0.60
C GLU A 139 6.32 -9.19 -1.50
N VAL A 140 5.65 -9.89 -2.40
CA VAL A 140 4.68 -9.30 -3.33
C VAL A 140 3.30 -9.87 -3.08
N SER A 141 2.37 -8.99 -2.71
CA SER A 141 0.95 -9.31 -2.56
C SER A 141 0.14 -8.69 -3.69
N VAL A 142 -0.70 -9.50 -4.32
CA VAL A 142 -1.54 -9.09 -5.45
C VAL A 142 -3.02 -9.21 -5.07
N LEU A 143 -3.78 -8.15 -5.29
CA LEU A 143 -5.22 -8.11 -5.11
C LEU A 143 -5.89 -7.98 -6.48
N GLU A 144 -6.72 -8.94 -6.85
CA GLU A 144 -7.50 -8.97 -8.08
C GLU A 144 -9.00 -9.04 -7.80
N LYS A 145 -9.80 -8.48 -8.70
CA LYS A 145 -11.27 -8.53 -8.58
C LYS A 145 -11.77 -9.98 -8.53
N GLY A 146 -12.56 -10.28 -7.50
CA GLY A 146 -13.17 -11.61 -7.33
C GLY A 146 -12.22 -12.69 -6.83
N LYS A 147 -10.99 -12.35 -6.46
CA LYS A 147 -10.01 -13.28 -5.89
C LYS A 147 -9.58 -12.86 -4.50
N GLU A 148 -9.12 -13.80 -3.71
CA GLU A 148 -8.41 -13.50 -2.46
C GLU A 148 -7.04 -12.90 -2.75
N ILE A 149 -6.49 -12.17 -1.77
CA ILE A 149 -5.12 -11.63 -1.86
C ILE A 149 -4.15 -12.79 -2.03
N ALA A 150 -3.44 -12.80 -3.14
CA ALA A 150 -2.40 -13.78 -3.41
C ALA A 150 -1.03 -13.20 -3.04
N VAL A 151 -0.25 -13.97 -2.31
CA VAL A 151 1.18 -13.68 -2.08
C VAL A 151 1.96 -14.51 -3.09
N LEU A 152 2.84 -13.86 -3.84
CA LEU A 152 3.71 -14.56 -4.79
C LEU A 152 4.73 -15.40 -4.04
N SER A 153 5.06 -16.57 -4.60
CA SER A 153 6.15 -17.40 -4.06
C SER A 153 7.51 -16.73 -4.32
N ASP A 154 8.48 -17.06 -3.45
CA ASP A 154 9.86 -16.57 -3.60
C ASP A 154 10.44 -16.90 -4.98
N GLU A 155 10.11 -18.09 -5.52
CA GLU A 155 10.52 -18.52 -6.86
C GLU A 155 9.95 -17.61 -7.97
N ALA A 156 8.68 -17.19 -7.84
CA ALA A 156 8.04 -16.31 -8.80
C ALA A 156 8.65 -14.90 -8.75
N VAL A 157 8.95 -14.40 -7.55
CA VAL A 157 9.64 -13.11 -7.37
C VAL A 157 11.05 -13.17 -7.95
N GLU A 158 11.79 -14.27 -7.69
CA GLU A 158 13.14 -14.48 -8.23
C GLU A 158 13.16 -14.53 -9.76
N ALA A 159 12.16 -15.17 -10.37
CA ALA A 159 12.04 -15.20 -11.83
C ALA A 159 11.88 -13.80 -12.42
N VAL A 160 11.09 -12.93 -11.78
CA VAL A 160 10.93 -11.54 -12.21
C VAL A 160 12.23 -10.75 -12.00
N CYS A 161 12.91 -10.92 -10.86
CA CYS A 161 14.21 -10.27 -10.60
C CYS A 161 15.25 -10.63 -11.67
N LYS A 162 15.37 -11.91 -12.05
CA LYS A 162 16.27 -12.36 -13.13
C LYS A 162 15.94 -11.74 -14.48
N THR A 163 14.66 -11.52 -14.77
CA THR A 163 14.25 -10.85 -16.01
C THR A 163 14.67 -9.39 -16.03
N ILE A 164 14.63 -8.73 -14.86
CA ILE A 164 15.05 -7.33 -14.70
C ILE A 164 16.57 -7.19 -14.83
N GLU A 165 17.34 -8.12 -14.29
CA GLU A 165 18.82 -8.11 -14.37
C GLU A 165 19.34 -8.40 -15.80
N ALA A 166 18.53 -9.01 -16.65
CA ALA A 166 18.90 -9.36 -18.03
C ALA A 166 18.59 -8.26 -19.06
N GLU A 167 17.85 -7.22 -18.68
CA GLU A 167 17.51 -6.02 -19.51
C GLU A 167 18.47 -4.86 -19.24
#